data_ca7ebf2cdea6eb24a9d3a5078732acbd
#
_entry.id   ca7ebf2cdea6eb24a9d3a5078732acbd
#
_cell.length_a   1.000
_cell.length_b   1.000
_cell.length_c   1.000
_cell.angle_alpha   90.00
_cell.angle_beta   90.00
_cell.angle_gamma   90.00
#
_symmetry.space_group_name_H-M   'P 1'
#
loop_
_entity.id
_entity.type
_entity.pdbx_description
1 polymer ?
#
loop_
_entity_poly.entity_id
_entity_poly.type
_entity_poly.pdbx_seq_one_letter_code
_entity_poly.pdbx_strand_id
1 'polypeptide(L)'
;MTRYTVNCSILFTEQPLLERPAAAKAAGFDAVEFWWPFPTATPSETEVDAFVRSIEDAGVRLTGLNFAAGDMPGGDRGLVSWVGREGEFRASVDIAVKIGERLGTEVFNALYGNRLDGVDPAEQDALALENLAYAAGRTSAAVLLEPVSGAERYPLLTAADAVAVIDKVGAPNVRLLADLYHLTVNGDDVDAVLAEHSDRISHVQIADAPGRNEPGTGEIDFPRHFAALERGGYTGWIGLEYKASTTSDRAFDWITADSAGSGRGGS
;
A
#
# COMPACT_ATOMS: atom_id res chain seq x y z
N MET A 1 -15.53 -11.96 7.31
CA MET A 1 -14.29 -12.77 7.14
C MET A 1 -13.24 -11.83 6.55
N THR A 2 -12.12 -11.70 7.21
CA THR A 2 -11.00 -10.85 6.78
C THR A 2 -10.46 -11.30 5.43
N ARG A 3 -10.24 -10.37 4.51
CA ARG A 3 -9.69 -10.64 3.19
C ARG A 3 -8.25 -10.16 3.13
N TYR A 4 -7.32 -11.04 2.79
CA TYR A 4 -5.91 -10.70 2.69
C TYR A 4 -5.46 -10.60 1.24
N THR A 5 -4.59 -9.62 0.95
CA THR A 5 -3.87 -9.46 -0.30
C THR A 5 -2.36 -9.47 -0.01
N VAL A 6 -1.59 -10.13 -0.86
CA VAL A 6 -0.15 -10.29 -0.64
C VAL A 6 0.62 -9.21 -1.39
N ASN A 7 1.45 -8.43 -0.69
CA ASN A 7 2.35 -7.50 -1.35
C ASN A 7 3.55 -8.26 -1.94
N CYS A 8 3.46 -8.56 -3.23
CA CYS A 8 4.47 -9.31 -3.96
C CYS A 8 5.75 -8.50 -4.27
N SER A 9 5.82 -7.23 -3.87
CA SER A 9 7.06 -6.45 -3.96
C SER A 9 8.00 -6.73 -2.79
N ILE A 10 7.49 -7.22 -1.65
CA ILE A 10 8.26 -7.50 -0.43
C ILE A 10 8.20 -8.97 -0.01
N LEU A 11 7.16 -9.71 -0.43
CA LEU A 11 7.02 -11.16 -0.26
C LEU A 11 7.29 -11.88 -1.58
N PHE A 12 7.68 -13.15 -1.51
CA PHE A 12 8.09 -13.99 -2.65
C PHE A 12 9.25 -13.39 -3.46
N THR A 13 10.11 -12.59 -2.81
CA THR A 13 11.25 -11.94 -3.47
C THR A 13 12.34 -12.92 -3.90
N GLU A 14 12.29 -14.15 -3.45
CA GLU A 14 13.08 -15.28 -3.91
C GLU A 14 12.73 -15.72 -5.35
N GLN A 15 11.56 -15.31 -5.85
CA GLN A 15 11.10 -15.57 -7.21
C GLN A 15 11.30 -14.32 -8.10
N PRO A 16 11.51 -14.51 -9.43
CA PRO A 16 11.40 -13.41 -10.39
C PRO A 16 10.05 -12.70 -10.29
N LEU A 17 10.03 -11.38 -10.52
CA LEU A 17 8.85 -10.55 -10.32
C LEU A 17 7.57 -11.12 -10.95
N LEU A 18 7.65 -11.58 -12.19
CA LEU A 18 6.50 -12.09 -12.95
C LEU A 18 6.03 -13.48 -12.51
N GLU A 19 6.80 -14.19 -11.69
CA GLU A 19 6.43 -15.49 -11.13
C GLU A 19 5.77 -15.38 -9.75
N ARG A 20 5.89 -14.22 -9.07
CA ARG A 20 5.38 -13.98 -7.73
C ARG A 20 3.86 -14.10 -7.61
N PRO A 21 3.03 -13.65 -8.59
CA PRO A 21 1.58 -13.88 -8.53
C PRO A 21 1.20 -15.35 -8.47
N ALA A 22 1.88 -16.20 -9.26
CA ALA A 22 1.67 -17.63 -9.24
C ALA A 22 2.13 -18.27 -7.92
N ALA A 23 3.23 -17.78 -7.33
CA ALA A 23 3.70 -18.23 -6.02
C ALA A 23 2.69 -17.86 -4.90
N ALA A 24 2.14 -16.64 -4.92
CA ALA A 24 1.08 -16.24 -4.00
C ALA A 24 -0.18 -17.11 -4.15
N LYS A 25 -0.57 -17.44 -5.39
CA LYS A 25 -1.67 -18.37 -5.65
C LYS A 25 -1.41 -19.76 -5.11
N ALA A 26 -0.20 -20.28 -5.31
CA ALA A 26 0.20 -21.58 -4.78
C ALA A 26 0.21 -21.63 -3.25
N ALA A 27 0.47 -20.49 -2.58
CA ALA A 27 0.37 -20.31 -1.13
C ALA A 27 -1.08 -20.13 -0.63
N GLY A 28 -2.09 -20.16 -1.53
CA GLY A 28 -3.51 -20.13 -1.17
C GLY A 28 -4.16 -18.76 -1.24
N PHE A 29 -3.50 -17.75 -1.81
CA PHE A 29 -4.06 -16.41 -1.95
C PHE A 29 -4.69 -16.18 -3.33
N ASP A 30 -5.82 -15.47 -3.35
CA ASP A 30 -6.54 -15.07 -4.56
C ASP A 30 -6.34 -13.59 -4.91
N ALA A 31 -5.52 -12.88 -4.14
CA ALA A 31 -5.29 -11.45 -4.29
C ALA A 31 -3.84 -11.06 -4.01
N VAL A 32 -3.34 -10.13 -4.82
CA VAL A 32 -1.99 -9.57 -4.71
C VAL A 32 -2.03 -8.07 -4.85
N GLU A 33 -1.01 -7.41 -4.32
CA GLU A 33 -0.72 -5.99 -4.55
C GLU A 33 0.77 -5.82 -4.87
N PHE A 34 1.12 -4.70 -5.48
CA PHE A 34 2.49 -4.40 -5.86
C PHE A 34 2.83 -2.92 -5.62
N TRP A 35 4.05 -2.65 -5.23
CA TRP A 35 4.69 -1.37 -5.52
C TRP A 35 4.81 -1.21 -7.03
N TRP A 36 5.28 -0.05 -7.50
CA TRP A 36 5.52 0.12 -8.93
C TRP A 36 6.49 -0.94 -9.45
N PRO A 37 6.06 -1.85 -10.35
CA PRO A 37 6.83 -3.06 -10.68
C PRO A 37 7.86 -2.84 -11.79
N PHE A 38 7.97 -1.62 -12.30
CA PHE A 38 8.83 -1.32 -13.44
C PHE A 38 10.04 -0.47 -13.04
N PRO A 39 11.19 -0.59 -13.76
CA PRO A 39 12.40 0.17 -13.45
C PRO A 39 12.30 1.66 -13.78
N THR A 40 11.34 2.06 -14.61
CA THR A 40 11.11 3.46 -15.03
C THR A 40 9.65 3.84 -14.85
N ALA A 41 9.36 5.13 -14.78
CA ALA A 41 7.97 5.63 -14.72
C ALA A 41 7.20 5.42 -16.05
N THR A 42 7.90 5.14 -17.15
CA THR A 42 7.35 4.94 -18.48
C THR A 42 7.85 3.62 -19.08
N PRO A 43 7.40 2.46 -18.56
CA PRO A 43 7.75 1.16 -19.12
C PRO A 43 7.23 1.01 -20.55
N SER A 44 7.83 0.11 -21.31
CA SER A 44 7.34 -0.28 -22.63
C SER A 44 6.00 -1.03 -22.53
N GLU A 45 5.20 -0.99 -23.59
CA GLU A 45 3.96 -1.78 -23.69
C GLU A 45 4.21 -3.29 -23.46
N THR A 46 5.35 -3.80 -23.93
CA THR A 46 5.72 -5.21 -23.73
C THR A 46 5.93 -5.56 -22.26
N GLU A 47 6.57 -4.65 -21.47
CA GLU A 47 6.76 -4.85 -20.03
C GLU A 47 5.41 -4.80 -19.31
N VAL A 48 4.55 -3.83 -19.64
CA VAL A 48 3.20 -3.72 -19.08
C VAL A 48 2.38 -4.97 -19.39
N ASP A 49 2.37 -5.42 -20.65
CA ASP A 49 1.63 -6.62 -21.05
C ASP A 49 2.16 -7.89 -20.37
N ALA A 50 3.46 -8.00 -20.16
CA ALA A 50 4.05 -9.14 -19.45
C ALA A 50 3.60 -9.16 -17.97
N PHE A 51 3.59 -7.99 -17.30
CA PHE A 51 3.10 -7.87 -15.94
C PHE A 51 1.62 -8.21 -15.83
N VAL A 52 0.78 -7.64 -16.69
CA VAL A 52 -0.66 -7.92 -16.68
C VAL A 52 -0.95 -9.40 -16.91
N ARG A 53 -0.30 -10.03 -17.91
CA ARG A 53 -0.44 -11.47 -18.13
C ARG A 53 -0.02 -12.32 -16.94
N SER A 54 1.02 -11.93 -16.23
CA SER A 54 1.45 -12.69 -15.03
C SER A 54 0.37 -12.76 -13.95
N ILE A 55 -0.45 -11.70 -13.82
CA ILE A 55 -1.59 -11.64 -12.90
C ILE A 55 -2.77 -12.48 -13.43
N GLU A 56 -3.10 -12.30 -14.72
CA GLU A 56 -4.19 -13.02 -15.38
C GLU A 56 -3.93 -14.54 -15.39
N ASP A 57 -2.73 -14.97 -15.78
CA ASP A 57 -2.33 -16.40 -15.87
C ASP A 57 -2.30 -17.06 -14.48
N ALA A 58 -1.90 -16.33 -13.44
CA ALA A 58 -1.95 -16.83 -12.06
C ALA A 58 -3.38 -16.96 -11.52
N GLY A 59 -4.37 -16.30 -12.14
CA GLY A 59 -5.75 -16.32 -11.69
C GLY A 59 -5.95 -15.64 -10.34
N VAL A 60 -5.18 -14.56 -10.08
CA VAL A 60 -5.31 -13.73 -8.88
C VAL A 60 -5.82 -12.33 -9.25
N ARG A 61 -6.35 -11.60 -8.26
CA ARG A 61 -6.75 -10.20 -8.43
C ARG A 61 -5.60 -9.28 -8.07
N LEU A 62 -5.37 -8.24 -8.86
CA LEU A 62 -4.52 -7.12 -8.47
C LEU A 62 -5.39 -6.11 -7.69
N THR A 63 -5.31 -6.11 -6.38
CA THR A 63 -6.14 -5.25 -5.52
C THR A 63 -5.57 -3.86 -5.34
N GLY A 64 -4.24 -3.74 -5.33
CA GLY A 64 -3.52 -2.48 -5.14
C GLY A 64 -2.28 -2.39 -6.01
N LEU A 65 -1.98 -1.17 -6.48
CA LEU A 65 -0.77 -0.87 -7.24
C LEU A 65 -0.26 0.52 -6.83
N ASN A 66 1.05 0.65 -6.56
CA ASN A 66 1.62 1.97 -6.36
C ASN A 66 1.84 2.67 -7.71
N PHE A 67 1.77 4.00 -7.72
CA PHE A 67 2.36 4.79 -8.79
C PHE A 67 3.89 4.79 -8.67
N ALA A 68 4.60 5.21 -9.72
CA ALA A 68 6.06 5.30 -9.66
C ALA A 68 6.53 6.17 -8.50
N ALA A 69 7.51 5.66 -7.75
CA ALA A 69 8.00 6.28 -6.53
C ALA A 69 9.47 6.73 -6.59
N GLY A 70 10.07 6.70 -7.77
CA GLY A 70 11.47 6.99 -7.98
C GLY A 70 12.38 5.78 -7.70
N ASP A 71 13.64 6.03 -7.39
CA ASP A 71 14.63 5.01 -7.01
C ASP A 71 14.47 4.65 -5.52
N MET A 72 13.49 3.78 -5.21
CA MET A 72 13.24 3.37 -3.82
C MET A 72 14.45 2.69 -3.15
N PRO A 73 15.22 1.82 -3.83
CA PRO A 73 16.48 1.33 -3.26
C PRO A 73 17.48 2.42 -2.95
N GLY A 74 17.55 3.47 -3.77
CA GLY A 74 18.39 4.66 -3.56
C GLY A 74 17.88 5.63 -2.49
N GLY A 75 16.67 5.40 -1.95
CA GLY A 75 16.10 6.20 -0.87
C GLY A 75 14.93 7.10 -1.24
N ASP A 76 14.50 7.12 -2.52
CA ASP A 76 13.30 7.84 -2.91
C ASP A 76 12.05 7.24 -2.25
N ARG A 77 11.06 8.10 -1.96
CA ARG A 77 9.81 7.70 -1.33
C ARG A 77 8.61 8.36 -1.98
N GLY A 78 8.59 8.41 -3.33
CA GLY A 78 7.48 8.96 -4.09
C GLY A 78 7.82 10.14 -4.95
N LEU A 79 6.97 10.39 -5.94
CA LEU A 79 7.12 11.46 -6.92
C LEU A 79 6.02 12.53 -6.82
N VAL A 80 5.02 12.35 -5.94
CA VAL A 80 3.85 13.23 -5.88
C VAL A 80 4.24 14.69 -5.66
N SER A 81 5.19 14.96 -4.75
CA SER A 81 5.67 16.31 -4.43
C SER A 81 7.03 16.64 -5.06
N TRP A 82 7.50 15.86 -6.02
CA TRP A 82 8.84 16.02 -6.56
C TRP A 82 8.89 17.06 -7.69
N VAL A 83 9.31 18.27 -7.35
CA VAL A 83 9.47 19.38 -8.32
C VAL A 83 10.45 18.98 -9.41
N GLY A 84 10.02 19.13 -10.68
CA GLY A 84 10.78 18.76 -11.88
C GLY A 84 10.61 17.31 -12.35
N ARG A 85 9.85 16.47 -11.62
CA ARG A 85 9.51 15.10 -12.04
C ARG A 85 7.99 14.85 -12.15
N GLU A 86 7.20 15.90 -12.18
CA GLU A 86 5.73 15.84 -12.32
C GLU A 86 5.28 15.11 -13.58
N GLY A 87 6.02 15.25 -14.68
CA GLY A 87 5.76 14.51 -15.92
C GLY A 87 5.92 13.00 -15.77
N GLU A 88 6.94 12.55 -15.01
CA GLU A 88 7.14 11.13 -14.72
C GLU A 88 6.01 10.59 -13.85
N PHE A 89 5.61 11.33 -12.80
CA PHE A 89 4.50 10.92 -11.93
C PHE A 89 3.22 10.75 -12.75
N ARG A 90 2.83 11.76 -13.52
CA ARG A 90 1.59 11.74 -14.30
C ARG A 90 1.58 10.65 -15.37
N ALA A 91 2.72 10.41 -16.02
CA ALA A 91 2.85 9.29 -16.96
C ALA A 91 2.64 7.93 -16.28
N SER A 92 3.22 7.73 -15.09
CA SER A 92 3.01 6.51 -14.31
C SER A 92 1.56 6.33 -13.86
N VAL A 93 0.87 7.43 -13.50
CA VAL A 93 -0.56 7.41 -13.18
C VAL A 93 -1.36 6.89 -14.38
N ASP A 94 -1.14 7.43 -15.58
CA ASP A 94 -1.87 7.02 -16.78
C ASP A 94 -1.65 5.55 -17.12
N ILE A 95 -0.45 5.03 -16.88
CA ILE A 95 -0.12 3.62 -17.11
C ILE A 95 -0.74 2.73 -16.02
N ALA A 96 -0.60 3.09 -14.76
CA ALA A 96 -1.17 2.33 -13.64
C ALA A 96 -2.70 2.24 -13.75
N VAL A 97 -3.37 3.33 -14.11
CA VAL A 97 -4.82 3.36 -14.32
C VAL A 97 -5.22 2.39 -15.44
N LYS A 98 -4.51 2.37 -16.58
CA LYS A 98 -4.78 1.41 -17.66
C LYS A 98 -4.58 -0.04 -17.23
N ILE A 99 -3.54 -0.32 -16.42
CA ILE A 99 -3.35 -1.65 -15.82
C ILE A 99 -4.55 -1.99 -14.93
N GLY A 100 -4.94 -1.05 -14.07
CA GLY A 100 -6.07 -1.23 -13.16
C GLY A 100 -7.40 -1.42 -13.85
N GLU A 101 -7.67 -0.73 -14.96
CA GLU A 101 -8.87 -0.92 -15.78
C GLU A 101 -8.95 -2.34 -16.36
N ARG A 102 -7.79 -2.92 -16.76
CA ARG A 102 -7.72 -4.30 -17.26
C ARG A 102 -7.93 -5.35 -16.17
N LEU A 103 -7.40 -5.10 -14.98
CA LEU A 103 -7.34 -6.08 -13.88
C LEU A 103 -8.38 -5.85 -12.77
N GLY A 104 -9.13 -4.75 -12.84
CA GLY A 104 -10.12 -4.38 -11.82
C GLY A 104 -9.47 -3.97 -10.49
N THR A 105 -8.35 -3.22 -10.54
CA THR A 105 -7.64 -2.74 -9.35
C THR A 105 -8.47 -1.69 -8.60
N GLU A 106 -8.56 -1.85 -7.30
CA GLU A 106 -9.46 -1.05 -6.44
C GLU A 106 -8.78 0.18 -5.85
N VAL A 107 -7.44 0.13 -5.65
CA VAL A 107 -6.70 1.22 -5.03
C VAL A 107 -5.34 1.46 -5.70
N PHE A 108 -4.89 2.72 -5.69
CA PHE A 108 -3.57 3.15 -6.16
C PHE A 108 -2.88 3.96 -5.08
N ASN A 109 -1.70 3.50 -4.62
CA ASN A 109 -0.94 4.23 -3.61
C ASN A 109 -0.04 5.30 -4.26
N ALA A 110 -0.16 6.54 -3.77
CA ALA A 110 0.57 7.72 -4.21
C ALA A 110 1.54 8.16 -3.12
N LEU A 111 2.76 7.60 -3.10
CA LEU A 111 3.78 8.01 -2.15
C LEU A 111 4.16 9.48 -2.36
N TYR A 112 4.05 10.26 -1.27
CA TYR A 112 4.12 11.72 -1.29
C TYR A 112 5.46 12.25 -1.82
N GLY A 113 6.54 11.63 -1.43
CA GLY A 113 7.89 12.06 -1.77
C GLY A 113 8.64 12.72 -0.63
N ASN A 114 9.96 12.59 -0.67
CA ASN A 114 10.86 13.21 0.31
C ASN A 114 10.92 14.73 0.11
N ARG A 115 11.22 15.46 1.18
CA ARG A 115 11.64 16.86 1.08
C ARG A 115 12.95 16.97 0.31
N LEU A 116 13.03 17.88 -0.63
CA LEU A 116 14.16 18.09 -1.52
C LEU A 116 15.05 19.22 -1.01
N ASP A 117 16.38 19.05 -1.13
CA ASP A 117 17.31 20.09 -0.74
C ASP A 117 17.17 21.32 -1.67
N GLY A 118 17.07 22.49 -1.07
CA GLY A 118 16.99 23.76 -1.80
C GLY A 118 15.65 24.06 -2.47
N VAL A 119 14.62 23.21 -2.25
CA VAL A 119 13.25 23.44 -2.72
C VAL A 119 12.38 23.87 -1.55
N ASP A 120 11.55 24.90 -1.74
CA ASP A 120 10.60 25.35 -0.72
C ASP A 120 9.57 24.24 -0.46
N PRO A 121 9.39 23.80 0.81
CA PRO A 121 8.34 22.85 1.17
C PRO A 121 6.94 23.26 0.68
N ALA A 122 6.63 24.56 0.68
CA ALA A 122 5.35 25.05 0.19
C ALA A 122 5.16 24.84 -1.32
N GLU A 123 6.23 24.94 -2.11
CA GLU A 123 6.21 24.62 -3.55
C GLU A 123 5.97 23.12 -3.77
N GLN A 124 6.65 22.28 -3.01
CA GLN A 124 6.43 20.81 -3.05
C GLN A 124 4.98 20.48 -2.67
N ASP A 125 4.45 21.09 -1.61
CA ASP A 125 3.09 20.83 -1.15
C ASP A 125 2.04 21.30 -2.17
N ALA A 126 2.25 22.43 -2.83
CA ALA A 126 1.38 22.91 -3.90
C ALA A 126 1.36 21.93 -5.09
N LEU A 127 2.53 21.48 -5.53
CA LEU A 127 2.66 20.48 -6.59
C LEU A 127 1.99 19.15 -6.20
N ALA A 128 2.11 18.74 -4.93
CA ALA A 128 1.48 17.51 -4.45
C ALA A 128 -0.05 17.57 -4.59
N LEU A 129 -0.67 18.69 -4.23
CA LEU A 129 -2.12 18.87 -4.39
C LEU A 129 -2.55 18.79 -5.86
N GLU A 130 -1.79 19.39 -6.77
CA GLU A 130 -2.07 19.31 -8.22
C GLU A 130 -1.95 17.88 -8.75
N ASN A 131 -0.89 17.16 -8.36
CA ASN A 131 -0.64 15.79 -8.81
C ASN A 131 -1.64 14.80 -8.24
N LEU A 132 -2.06 14.96 -6.98
CA LEU A 132 -3.11 14.14 -6.39
C LEU A 132 -4.47 14.40 -7.05
N ALA A 133 -4.79 15.66 -7.33
CA ALA A 133 -6.01 16.02 -8.07
C ALA A 133 -5.98 15.43 -9.49
N TYR A 134 -4.81 15.47 -10.16
CA TYR A 134 -4.63 14.81 -11.45
C TYR A 134 -4.91 13.31 -11.36
N ALA A 135 -4.27 12.60 -10.42
CA ALA A 135 -4.47 11.17 -10.24
C ALA A 135 -5.93 10.83 -9.93
N ALA A 136 -6.55 11.57 -9.03
CA ALA A 136 -7.96 11.40 -8.67
C ALA A 136 -8.91 11.59 -9.86
N GLY A 137 -8.58 12.51 -10.78
CA GLY A 137 -9.37 12.73 -12.00
C GLY A 137 -9.18 11.67 -13.09
N ARG A 138 -8.17 10.78 -12.96
CA ARG A 138 -7.88 9.75 -13.96
C ARG A 138 -8.59 8.41 -13.70
N THR A 139 -9.09 8.20 -12.48
CA THR A 139 -9.70 6.93 -12.07
C THR A 139 -10.86 7.14 -11.10
N SER A 140 -11.79 6.19 -11.07
CA SER A 140 -12.80 6.10 -9.99
C SER A 140 -12.33 5.26 -8.81
N ALA A 141 -11.22 4.53 -8.93
CA ALA A 141 -10.59 3.81 -7.84
C ALA A 141 -10.03 4.78 -6.79
N ALA A 142 -9.77 4.29 -5.59
CA ALA A 142 -9.19 5.13 -4.55
C ALA A 142 -7.72 5.44 -4.85
N VAL A 143 -7.35 6.71 -4.74
CA VAL A 143 -5.96 7.18 -4.72
C VAL A 143 -5.57 7.36 -3.27
N LEU A 144 -4.58 6.62 -2.83
CA LEU A 144 -4.22 6.53 -1.42
C LEU A 144 -3.05 7.44 -1.07
N LEU A 145 -3.11 8.01 0.13
CA LEU A 145 -1.97 8.64 0.80
C LEU A 145 -1.60 7.82 2.03
N GLU A 146 -0.31 7.61 2.21
CA GLU A 146 0.27 6.78 3.25
C GLU A 146 1.26 7.56 4.11
N PRO A 147 1.10 7.56 5.45
CA PRO A 147 2.17 7.91 6.38
C PRO A 147 3.27 6.84 6.35
N VAL A 148 4.54 7.25 6.22
CA VAL A 148 5.66 6.31 6.09
C VAL A 148 6.69 6.53 7.19
N SER A 149 7.13 5.45 7.84
CA SER A 149 8.22 5.46 8.82
C SER A 149 9.57 5.09 8.19
N GLY A 150 10.65 5.44 8.88
CA GLY A 150 12.02 5.06 8.46
C GLY A 150 12.56 5.84 7.26
N ALA A 151 11.90 6.93 6.87
CA ALA A 151 12.35 7.85 5.83
C ALA A 151 12.44 9.26 6.40
N GLU A 152 13.66 9.66 6.79
CA GLU A 152 13.92 10.90 7.54
C GLU A 152 13.34 12.17 6.90
N ARG A 153 13.26 12.19 5.58
CA ARG A 153 12.81 13.36 4.79
C ARG A 153 11.36 13.26 4.32
N TYR A 154 10.67 12.19 4.65
CA TYR A 154 9.26 12.02 4.26
C TYR A 154 8.35 12.83 5.18
N PRO A 155 7.49 13.73 4.64
CA PRO A 155 6.79 14.70 5.49
C PRO A 155 5.50 14.20 6.13
N LEU A 156 4.91 13.11 5.63
CA LEU A 156 3.66 12.57 6.19
C LEU A 156 4.00 11.44 7.16
N LEU A 157 4.10 11.76 8.44
CA LEU A 157 4.49 10.80 9.47
C LEU A 157 3.28 10.18 10.18
N THR A 158 2.19 10.95 10.31
CA THR A 158 0.99 10.55 11.04
C THR A 158 -0.23 10.46 10.12
N ALA A 159 -1.26 9.75 10.57
CA ALA A 159 -2.55 9.73 9.88
C ALA A 159 -3.12 11.16 9.73
N ALA A 160 -2.94 12.01 10.75
CA ALA A 160 -3.38 13.39 10.70
C ALA A 160 -2.68 14.21 9.61
N ASP A 161 -1.37 13.98 9.36
CA ASP A 161 -0.64 14.63 8.26
C ASP A 161 -1.24 14.26 6.90
N ALA A 162 -1.50 12.97 6.68
CA ALA A 162 -2.10 12.48 5.44
C ALA A 162 -3.53 13.02 5.26
N VAL A 163 -4.35 12.97 6.30
CA VAL A 163 -5.74 13.48 6.28
C VAL A 163 -5.77 14.97 5.98
N ALA A 164 -4.84 15.76 6.53
CA ALA A 164 -4.76 17.19 6.23
C ALA A 164 -4.46 17.47 4.75
N VAL A 165 -3.70 16.62 4.07
CA VAL A 165 -3.48 16.71 2.61
C VAL A 165 -4.73 16.27 1.86
N ILE A 166 -5.35 15.14 2.24
CA ILE A 166 -6.58 14.63 1.64
C ILE A 166 -7.68 15.70 1.64
N ASP A 167 -7.86 16.39 2.78
CA ASP A 167 -8.86 17.45 2.92
C ASP A 167 -8.57 18.65 2.01
N LYS A 168 -7.30 19.01 1.83
CA LYS A 168 -6.90 20.10 0.92
C LYS A 168 -7.12 19.75 -0.54
N VAL A 169 -6.88 18.49 -0.94
CA VAL A 169 -7.17 18.02 -2.31
C VAL A 169 -8.67 18.05 -2.59
N GLY A 170 -9.49 17.68 -1.62
CA GLY A 170 -10.96 17.74 -1.70
C GLY A 170 -11.60 16.78 -2.71
N ALA A 171 -10.83 15.87 -3.31
CA ALA A 171 -11.36 14.86 -4.21
C ALA A 171 -11.89 13.65 -3.40
N PRO A 172 -13.11 13.16 -3.67
CA PRO A 172 -13.76 12.15 -2.82
C PRO A 172 -13.09 10.77 -2.86
N ASN A 173 -12.32 10.50 -3.91
CA ASN A 173 -11.56 9.27 -4.08
C ASN A 173 -10.08 9.36 -3.64
N VAL A 174 -9.63 10.50 -3.09
CA VAL A 174 -8.34 10.57 -2.38
C VAL A 174 -8.57 10.14 -0.94
N ARG A 175 -7.90 9.06 -0.50
CA ARG A 175 -8.22 8.33 0.71
C ARG A 175 -6.95 8.00 1.52
N LEU A 176 -7.14 7.56 2.76
CA LEU A 176 -6.05 7.14 3.63
C LEU A 176 -5.71 5.65 3.41
N LEU A 177 -4.42 5.36 3.27
CA LEU A 177 -3.86 4.04 3.50
C LEU A 177 -3.37 4.00 4.95
N ALA A 178 -3.93 3.11 5.74
CA ALA A 178 -3.50 2.87 7.11
C ALA A 178 -2.59 1.63 7.15
N ASP A 179 -1.27 1.85 7.01
CA ASP A 179 -0.27 0.82 7.32
C ASP A 179 -0.04 0.82 8.83
N LEU A 180 -0.51 -0.22 9.52
CA LEU A 180 -0.46 -0.30 10.99
C LEU A 180 0.98 -0.34 11.51
N TYR A 181 1.93 -0.87 10.73
CA TYR A 181 3.35 -0.83 11.06
C TYR A 181 3.89 0.61 11.07
N HIS A 182 3.66 1.35 9.98
CA HIS A 182 4.16 2.70 9.86
C HIS A 182 3.54 3.64 10.90
N LEU A 183 2.23 3.54 11.13
CA LEU A 183 1.54 4.30 12.18
C LEU A 183 2.12 4.01 13.56
N THR A 184 2.29 2.72 13.91
CA THR A 184 2.87 2.31 15.20
C THR A 184 4.30 2.82 15.37
N VAL A 185 5.16 2.66 14.37
CA VAL A 185 6.58 3.08 14.44
C VAL A 185 6.71 4.59 14.56
N ASN A 186 5.83 5.36 13.92
CA ASN A 186 5.80 6.82 14.01
C ASN A 186 5.12 7.34 15.30
N GLY A 187 4.53 6.45 16.11
CA GLY A 187 3.95 6.79 17.41
C GLY A 187 2.50 7.26 17.37
N ASP A 188 1.76 6.99 16.30
CA ASP A 188 0.32 7.18 16.27
C ASP A 188 -0.39 6.23 17.24
N ASP A 189 -1.47 6.69 17.86
CA ASP A 189 -2.43 5.81 18.50
C ASP A 189 -3.30 5.14 17.42
N VAL A 190 -2.92 3.92 17.05
CA VAL A 190 -3.59 3.18 15.96
C VAL A 190 -5.08 3.00 16.23
N ASP A 191 -5.50 2.77 17.48
CA ASP A 191 -6.92 2.62 17.78
C ASP A 191 -7.68 3.93 17.59
N ALA A 192 -7.08 5.07 17.97
CA ALA A 192 -7.65 6.39 17.72
C ALA A 192 -7.75 6.65 16.21
N VAL A 193 -6.70 6.35 15.43
CA VAL A 193 -6.71 6.49 13.96
C VAL A 193 -7.82 5.65 13.34
N LEU A 194 -7.95 4.37 13.72
CA LEU A 194 -8.97 3.48 13.17
C LEU A 194 -10.40 3.90 13.56
N ALA A 195 -10.59 4.53 14.73
CA ALA A 195 -11.88 5.03 15.17
C ALA A 195 -12.25 6.36 14.50
N GLU A 196 -11.30 7.31 14.45
CA GLU A 196 -11.57 8.69 14.01
C GLU A 196 -11.59 8.82 12.49
N HIS A 197 -10.83 7.98 11.78
CA HIS A 197 -10.66 8.05 10.32
C HIS A 197 -11.23 6.83 9.58
N SER A 198 -12.07 6.03 10.23
CA SER A 198 -12.67 4.82 9.62
C SER A 198 -13.32 5.08 8.25
N ASP A 199 -14.00 6.21 8.11
CA ASP A 199 -14.66 6.64 6.88
C ASP A 199 -13.68 7.14 5.81
N ARG A 200 -12.42 7.40 6.15
CA ARG A 200 -11.34 7.87 5.26
C ARG A 200 -10.44 6.74 4.79
N ILE A 201 -10.39 5.61 5.51
CA ILE A 201 -9.54 4.48 5.19
C ILE A 201 -10.13 3.68 4.03
N SER A 202 -9.36 3.50 2.96
CA SER A 202 -9.75 2.63 1.83
C SER A 202 -8.82 1.45 1.63
N HIS A 203 -7.67 1.42 2.31
CA HIS A 203 -6.77 0.28 2.34
C HIS A 203 -6.05 0.20 3.68
N VAL A 204 -5.77 -1.02 4.10
CA VAL A 204 -5.00 -1.30 5.32
C VAL A 204 -3.83 -2.20 4.95
N GLN A 205 -2.66 -1.91 5.50
CA GLN A 205 -1.50 -2.79 5.40
C GLN A 205 -0.99 -3.15 6.78
N ILE A 206 -0.34 -4.31 6.90
CA ILE A 206 0.18 -4.83 8.15
C ILE A 206 1.59 -5.38 8.02
N ALA A 207 2.38 -5.09 9.02
CA ALA A 207 3.61 -5.76 9.41
C ALA A 207 3.77 -5.61 10.92
N ASP A 208 4.50 -6.52 11.58
CA ASP A 208 4.73 -6.42 13.02
C ASP A 208 5.93 -5.52 13.35
N ALA A 209 5.89 -4.89 14.50
CA ALA A 209 6.95 -4.03 15.00
C ALA A 209 7.44 -4.50 16.39
N PRO A 210 8.77 -4.46 16.65
CA PRO A 210 9.83 -4.07 15.70
C PRO A 210 10.13 -5.14 14.65
N GLY A 211 10.80 -4.76 13.54
CA GLY A 211 11.37 -5.69 12.56
C GLY A 211 10.67 -5.71 11.20
N ARG A 212 9.41 -5.29 11.10
CA ARG A 212 8.59 -5.32 9.87
C ARG A 212 8.45 -6.75 9.32
N ASN A 213 8.26 -7.73 10.21
CA ASN A 213 8.02 -9.11 9.86
C ASN A 213 6.52 -9.46 9.98
N GLU A 214 6.17 -10.74 9.82
CA GLU A 214 4.79 -11.24 9.92
C GLU A 214 4.19 -11.05 11.33
N PRO A 215 2.86 -10.92 11.45
CA PRO A 215 2.16 -10.83 12.72
C PRO A 215 2.55 -11.95 13.71
N GLY A 216 2.77 -11.55 14.97
CA GLY A 216 3.19 -12.44 16.06
C GLY A 216 4.71 -12.51 16.25
N THR A 217 5.48 -11.75 15.47
CA THR A 217 6.94 -11.62 15.64
C THR A 217 7.37 -10.40 16.44
N GLY A 218 6.45 -9.45 16.68
CA GLY A 218 6.67 -8.22 17.40
C GLY A 218 5.62 -7.97 18.48
N GLU A 219 5.20 -6.72 18.64
CA GLU A 219 4.40 -6.24 19.77
C GLU A 219 3.03 -5.65 19.35
N ILE A 220 2.67 -5.64 18.05
CA ILE A 220 1.41 -5.07 17.57
C ILE A 220 0.25 -6.02 17.89
N ASP A 221 -0.78 -5.50 18.57
CA ASP A 221 -2.00 -6.26 18.90
C ASP A 221 -2.97 -6.31 17.71
N PHE A 222 -2.66 -7.15 16.72
CA PHE A 222 -3.50 -7.30 15.52
C PHE A 222 -4.93 -7.74 15.81
N PRO A 223 -5.23 -8.69 16.73
CA PRO A 223 -6.60 -9.01 17.07
C PRO A 223 -7.42 -7.81 17.51
N ARG A 224 -6.84 -6.92 18.32
CA ARG A 224 -7.47 -5.66 18.76
C ARG A 224 -7.74 -4.72 17.59
N HIS A 225 -6.76 -4.52 16.69
CA HIS A 225 -6.90 -3.64 15.55
C HIS A 225 -7.86 -4.19 14.50
N PHE A 226 -7.86 -5.51 14.25
CA PHE A 226 -8.85 -6.13 13.35
C PHE A 226 -10.28 -5.97 13.88
N ALA A 227 -10.47 -6.14 15.19
CA ALA A 227 -11.77 -5.86 15.81
C ALA A 227 -12.17 -4.38 15.71
N ALA A 228 -11.22 -3.44 15.76
CA ALA A 228 -11.48 -2.02 15.54
C ALA A 228 -11.88 -1.72 14.09
N LEU A 229 -11.18 -2.28 13.11
CA LEU A 229 -11.53 -2.19 11.69
C LEU A 229 -12.95 -2.73 11.42
N GLU A 230 -13.28 -3.89 11.98
CA GLU A 230 -14.64 -4.47 11.85
C GLU A 230 -15.71 -3.57 12.44
N ARG A 231 -15.49 -3.03 13.65
CA ARG A 231 -16.42 -2.05 14.27
C ARG A 231 -16.55 -0.77 13.45
N GLY A 232 -15.48 -0.32 12.80
CA GLY A 232 -15.46 0.82 11.87
C GLY A 232 -16.13 0.53 10.53
N GLY A 233 -16.58 -0.71 10.29
CA GLY A 233 -17.23 -1.11 9.03
C GLY A 233 -16.27 -1.32 7.87
N TYR A 234 -14.97 -1.50 8.12
CA TYR A 234 -14.00 -1.77 7.06
C TYR A 234 -14.27 -3.13 6.41
N THR A 235 -14.42 -3.14 5.10
CA THR A 235 -14.69 -4.34 4.30
C THR A 235 -13.65 -4.54 3.18
N GLY A 236 -12.60 -3.71 3.17
CA GLY A 236 -11.52 -3.75 2.20
C GLY A 236 -10.59 -4.95 2.38
N TRP A 237 -9.51 -4.94 1.62
CA TRP A 237 -8.42 -5.89 1.72
C TRP A 237 -7.43 -5.45 2.80
N ILE A 238 -6.79 -6.41 3.46
CA ILE A 238 -5.63 -6.17 4.33
C ILE A 238 -4.40 -6.65 3.60
N GLY A 239 -3.52 -5.71 3.25
CA GLY A 239 -2.25 -5.96 2.58
C GLY A 239 -1.22 -6.56 3.53
N LEU A 240 -0.67 -7.71 3.15
CA LEU A 240 0.43 -8.36 3.86
C LEU A 240 1.74 -7.77 3.34
N GLU A 241 2.21 -6.69 3.98
CA GLU A 241 3.39 -5.92 3.54
C GLU A 241 4.53 -6.01 4.53
N TYR A 242 5.06 -7.21 4.69
CA TYR A 242 6.15 -7.47 5.63
C TYR A 242 7.28 -8.30 5.00
N LYS A 243 8.44 -8.26 5.64
CA LYS A 243 9.56 -9.14 5.30
C LYS A 243 9.35 -10.48 5.98
N ALA A 244 9.33 -11.57 5.21
CA ALA A 244 9.28 -12.88 5.81
C ALA A 244 10.51 -13.09 6.74
N SER A 245 10.26 -13.48 7.99
CA SER A 245 11.34 -13.81 8.93
C SER A 245 12.06 -15.11 8.57
N THR A 246 11.39 -15.93 7.73
CA THR A 246 11.91 -17.19 7.19
C THR A 246 11.75 -17.20 5.67
N THR A 247 11.02 -18.15 5.11
CA THR A 247 10.63 -18.19 3.68
C THR A 247 9.22 -17.65 3.50
N SER A 248 8.92 -17.06 2.33
CA SER A 248 7.62 -16.40 2.10
C SER A 248 6.44 -17.36 2.27
N ASP A 249 6.56 -18.63 1.92
CA ASP A 249 5.51 -19.65 2.07
C ASP A 249 5.15 -19.92 3.54
N ARG A 250 6.10 -19.74 4.46
CA ARG A 250 5.90 -19.92 5.90
C ARG A 250 5.48 -18.65 6.64
N ALA A 251 5.64 -17.51 6.04
CA ALA A 251 5.30 -16.23 6.63
C ALA A 251 3.78 -16.01 6.83
N PHE A 252 2.97 -17.01 6.48
CA PHE A 252 1.50 -16.98 6.62
C PHE A 252 0.97 -17.97 7.66
N ASP A 253 1.83 -18.70 8.38
CA ASP A 253 1.42 -19.69 9.38
C ASP A 253 0.56 -19.09 10.50
N TRP A 254 0.69 -17.79 10.78
CA TRP A 254 -0.12 -17.06 11.76
C TRP A 254 -1.62 -16.96 11.36
N ILE A 255 -1.94 -16.92 10.06
CA ILE A 255 -3.33 -16.83 9.57
C ILE A 255 -4.13 -18.09 9.96
N THR A 256 -3.50 -19.27 9.93
CA THR A 256 -4.14 -20.53 10.28
C THR A 256 -4.28 -20.72 11.80
N ALA A 257 -3.40 -20.09 12.59
CA ALA A 257 -3.45 -20.15 14.05
C ALA A 257 -4.66 -19.36 14.59
N ASP A 258 -5.00 -18.21 14.01
CA ASP A 258 -6.17 -17.40 14.41
C ASP A 258 -7.51 -18.10 14.10
N SER A 259 -7.59 -18.84 12.99
CA SER A 259 -8.77 -19.64 12.68
C SER A 259 -8.99 -20.82 13.64
N ALA A 260 -7.95 -21.31 14.31
CA ALA A 260 -8.03 -22.36 15.32
C ALA A 260 -8.40 -21.84 16.73
N GLY A 261 -8.15 -20.54 17.01
CA GLY A 261 -8.46 -19.90 18.30
C GLY A 261 -9.95 -19.58 18.51
N SER A 262 -10.71 -19.38 17.44
CA SER A 262 -12.15 -19.06 17.50
C SER A 262 -13.06 -20.29 17.76
N GLY A 263 -12.51 -21.49 17.85
CA GLY A 263 -13.24 -22.77 18.04
C GLY A 263 -13.23 -23.35 19.47
N ARG A 264 -12.66 -22.66 20.47
CA ARG A 264 -12.64 -23.14 21.87
C ARG A 264 -13.36 -22.18 22.82
N GLY A 265 -14.68 -22.22 22.77
CA GLY A 265 -15.53 -21.51 23.72
C GLY A 265 -16.97 -21.99 23.62
N GLY A 266 -17.27 -23.21 24.18
CA GLY A 266 -18.63 -23.70 24.21
C GLY A 266 -18.71 -25.13 24.69
N SER A 267 -18.60 -25.34 26.00
CA SER A 267 -19.21 -26.48 26.71
C SER A 267 -19.73 -26.00 28.05
#